data_664bf4f4912a2e5a969e4f33b5ba79ce
#
_entry.id   664bf4f4912a2e5a969e4f33b5ba79ce
#
_cell.length_a   1.000
_cell.length_b   1.000
_cell.length_c   1.000
_cell.angle_alpha   90.00
_cell.angle_beta   90.00
_cell.angle_gamma   90.00
#
_symmetry.space_group_name_H-M   'P 1'
#
loop_
_entity.id
_entity.type
_entity.pdbx_description
1 polymer ?
#
loop_
_entity_poly.entity_id
_entity_poly.type
_entity_poly.pdbx_seq_one_letter_code
_entity_poly.pdbx_strand_id
1 'polypeptide(L)'
;MELRGDKAVLRPVTEDDIAILDRIVREPAVAAWWSPPDDYEDNLAVVHEGEVVGAVQFAEENDPEFRRAGIDIFLTARCHGQGLGADAVRTLARWLVRERGHHRLTIDPAADNTAAIRCYGKAGFRPVGIMRAYWRDHRTGAWRDGLLMDLLADELT
;
A
#
# COMPACT_ATOMS: atom_id res chain seq x y z
N MET A 1 -7.63 -0.72 16.70
CA MET A 1 -6.73 0.34 16.21
C MET A 1 -7.42 1.13 15.11
N GLU A 2 -7.30 2.43 15.14
CA GLU A 2 -7.86 3.28 14.09
C GLU A 2 -6.89 4.44 13.86
N LEU A 3 -6.47 4.62 12.61
CA LEU A 3 -5.53 5.67 12.23
C LEU A 3 -6.25 6.68 11.35
N ARG A 4 -6.03 7.97 11.59
CA ARG A 4 -6.71 9.04 10.86
C ARG A 4 -5.71 9.90 10.09
N GLY A 5 -5.94 10.00 8.78
CA GLY A 5 -5.28 10.96 7.91
C GLY A 5 -6.19 12.16 7.64
N ASP A 6 -5.80 12.96 6.66
CA ASP A 6 -6.60 14.13 6.24
C ASP A 6 -7.87 13.70 5.50
N LYS A 7 -7.82 12.59 4.77
CA LYS A 7 -8.92 12.09 3.93
C LYS A 7 -9.34 10.67 4.29
N ALA A 8 -8.41 9.85 4.77
CA ALA A 8 -8.62 8.43 4.99
C ALA A 8 -8.64 8.11 6.48
N VAL A 9 -9.43 7.10 6.83
CA VAL A 9 -9.35 6.40 8.10
C VAL A 9 -8.90 4.98 7.80
N LEU A 10 -7.93 4.48 8.55
CA LEU A 10 -7.44 3.09 8.46
C LEU A 10 -7.90 2.35 9.70
N ARG A 11 -8.60 1.25 9.53
CA ARG A 11 -9.05 0.41 10.64
C ARG A 11 -8.97 -1.07 10.28
N PRO A 12 -8.93 -1.98 11.26
CA PRO A 12 -8.94 -3.41 10.94
C PRO A 12 -10.13 -3.79 10.04
N VAL A 13 -9.87 -4.71 9.12
CA VAL A 13 -10.92 -5.25 8.25
C VAL A 13 -11.90 -6.05 9.07
N THR A 14 -13.19 -5.82 8.86
CA THR A 14 -14.27 -6.62 9.47
C THR A 14 -14.83 -7.59 8.45
N GLU A 15 -15.63 -8.56 8.93
CA GLU A 15 -16.27 -9.53 8.06
C GLU A 15 -17.15 -8.88 7.00
N ASP A 16 -17.86 -7.80 7.36
CA ASP A 16 -18.70 -7.05 6.43
C ASP A 16 -17.91 -6.37 5.30
N ASP A 17 -16.64 -6.09 5.52
CA ASP A 17 -15.79 -5.44 4.52
C ASP A 17 -15.33 -6.40 3.42
N ILE A 18 -15.29 -7.69 3.69
CA ILE A 18 -14.66 -8.69 2.81
C ILE A 18 -15.29 -8.69 1.41
N ALA A 19 -16.61 -8.69 1.33
CA ALA A 19 -17.31 -8.70 0.03
C ALA A 19 -17.01 -7.43 -0.78
N ILE A 20 -16.88 -6.29 -0.09
CA ILE A 20 -16.54 -5.00 -0.72
C ILE A 20 -15.11 -5.06 -1.28
N LEU A 21 -14.17 -5.52 -0.47
CA LEU A 21 -12.75 -5.62 -0.86
C LEU A 21 -12.54 -6.63 -1.98
N ASP A 22 -13.24 -7.77 -1.96
CA ASP A 22 -13.17 -8.75 -3.03
C ASP A 22 -13.66 -8.17 -4.36
N ARG A 23 -14.68 -7.32 -4.32
CA ARG A 23 -15.19 -6.65 -5.51
C ARG A 23 -14.18 -5.64 -6.03
N ILE A 24 -13.58 -4.85 -5.14
CA ILE A 24 -12.59 -3.82 -5.52
C ILE A 24 -11.35 -4.45 -6.15
N VAL A 25 -10.79 -5.50 -5.54
CA VAL A 25 -9.56 -6.12 -6.02
C VAL A 25 -9.75 -6.78 -7.39
N ARG A 26 -10.99 -7.07 -7.78
CA ARG A 26 -11.31 -7.65 -9.10
C ARG A 26 -11.64 -6.59 -10.15
N GLU A 27 -11.71 -5.33 -9.79
CA GLU A 27 -11.85 -4.25 -10.78
C GLU A 27 -10.67 -4.29 -11.75
N PRO A 28 -10.88 -4.13 -13.07
CA PRO A 28 -9.78 -4.23 -14.04
C PRO A 28 -8.59 -3.34 -13.75
N ALA A 29 -8.82 -2.11 -13.29
CA ALA A 29 -7.76 -1.17 -12.96
C ALA A 29 -6.95 -1.58 -11.73
N VAL A 30 -7.52 -2.39 -10.83
CA VAL A 30 -6.86 -2.91 -9.63
C VAL A 30 -6.23 -4.26 -9.93
N ALA A 31 -6.97 -5.16 -10.58
CA ALA A 31 -6.51 -6.50 -10.92
C ALA A 31 -5.27 -6.50 -11.83
N ALA A 32 -5.05 -5.40 -12.55
CA ALA A 32 -3.83 -5.21 -13.35
C ALA A 32 -2.55 -5.30 -12.51
N TRP A 33 -2.62 -4.95 -11.21
CA TRP A 33 -1.47 -4.82 -10.33
C TRP A 33 -1.54 -5.71 -9.08
N TRP A 34 -2.71 -6.23 -8.76
CA TRP A 34 -2.95 -7.01 -7.54
C TRP A 34 -3.56 -8.36 -7.87
N SER A 35 -3.00 -9.41 -7.27
CA SER A 35 -3.68 -10.72 -7.23
C SER A 35 -4.69 -10.69 -6.09
N PRO A 36 -5.89 -11.30 -6.26
CA PRO A 36 -6.82 -11.43 -5.15
C PRO A 36 -6.15 -12.17 -3.98
N PRO A 37 -6.10 -11.58 -2.77
CA PRO A 37 -5.51 -12.25 -1.62
C PRO A 37 -6.41 -13.40 -1.13
N ASP A 38 -5.81 -14.35 -0.41
CA ASP A 38 -6.56 -15.47 0.18
C ASP A 38 -7.47 -15.01 1.32
N ASP A 39 -7.00 -14.02 2.08
CA ASP A 39 -7.77 -13.39 3.15
C ASP A 39 -7.27 -11.95 3.38
N TYR A 40 -7.94 -11.23 4.28
CA TYR A 40 -7.59 -9.85 4.63
C TYR A 40 -7.24 -9.70 6.10
N GLU A 41 -6.84 -10.78 6.76
CA GLU A 41 -6.66 -10.82 8.21
C GLU A 41 -5.69 -9.75 8.72
N ASP A 42 -4.58 -9.56 8.01
CA ASP A 42 -3.53 -8.59 8.39
C ASP A 42 -3.66 -7.26 7.67
N ASN A 43 -4.82 -7.00 7.07
CA ASN A 43 -5.05 -5.76 6.33
C ASN A 43 -5.82 -4.75 7.18
N LEU A 44 -5.61 -3.47 6.86
CA LEU A 44 -6.46 -2.39 7.35
C LEU A 44 -7.35 -1.93 6.19
N ALA A 45 -8.64 -1.75 6.47
CA ALA A 45 -9.55 -1.16 5.51
C ALA A 45 -9.25 0.34 5.39
N VAL A 46 -9.22 0.83 4.16
CA VAL A 46 -9.15 2.27 3.88
C VAL A 46 -10.58 2.78 3.74
N VAL A 47 -10.95 3.68 4.63
CA VAL A 47 -12.29 4.26 4.68
C VAL A 47 -12.20 5.74 4.30
N HIS A 48 -13.06 6.16 3.37
CA HIS A 48 -13.17 7.55 2.94
C HIS A 48 -14.64 7.93 2.85
N GLU A 49 -15.00 9.03 3.53
CA GLU A 49 -16.38 9.51 3.58
C GLU A 49 -17.38 8.41 4.00
N GLY A 50 -16.97 7.60 4.98
CA GLY A 50 -17.80 6.53 5.52
C GLY A 50 -17.87 5.26 4.69
N GLU A 51 -17.17 5.18 3.56
CA GLU A 51 -17.18 4.02 2.67
C GLU A 51 -15.81 3.32 2.65
N VAL A 52 -15.83 2.00 2.64
CA VAL A 52 -14.63 1.19 2.40
C VAL A 52 -14.26 1.31 0.93
N VAL A 53 -13.07 1.85 0.66
CA VAL A 53 -12.61 2.15 -0.71
C VAL A 53 -11.34 1.38 -1.10
N GLY A 54 -10.80 0.58 -0.20
CA GLY A 54 -9.61 -0.23 -0.45
C GLY A 54 -9.05 -0.83 0.81
N ALA A 55 -7.85 -1.36 0.70
CA ALA A 55 -7.13 -1.95 1.82
C ALA A 55 -5.64 -1.63 1.75
N VAL A 56 -5.02 -1.55 2.91
CA VAL A 56 -3.58 -1.35 3.05
C VAL A 56 -3.04 -2.44 3.97
N GLN A 57 -1.85 -2.94 3.66
CA GLN A 57 -1.18 -3.92 4.50
C GLN A 57 0.27 -3.51 4.73
N PHE A 58 0.86 -4.04 5.79
CA PHE A 58 2.28 -3.86 6.05
C PHE A 58 2.88 -5.17 6.53
N ALA A 59 4.17 -5.32 6.26
CA ALA A 59 4.97 -6.45 6.72
C ALA A 59 6.24 -5.92 7.35
N GLU A 60 6.57 -6.41 8.55
CA GLU A 60 7.71 -5.94 9.31
C GLU A 60 8.85 -6.96 9.28
N GLU A 61 10.06 -6.51 8.93
CA GLU A 61 11.28 -7.24 9.20
C GLU A 61 11.86 -6.70 10.49
N ASN A 62 11.92 -7.55 11.52
CA ASN A 62 12.32 -7.14 12.86
C ASN A 62 13.74 -7.56 13.25
N ASP A 63 14.53 -8.14 12.32
CA ASP A 63 15.95 -8.38 12.55
C ASP A 63 16.60 -7.04 12.89
N PRO A 64 17.28 -6.90 14.05
CA PRO A 64 17.85 -5.60 14.48
C PRO A 64 18.82 -4.99 13.48
N GLU A 65 19.46 -5.80 12.65
CA GLU A 65 20.42 -5.31 11.66
C GLU A 65 19.79 -4.93 10.32
N PHE A 66 18.54 -5.39 10.05
CA PHE A 66 17.88 -5.20 8.76
C PHE A 66 16.45 -4.71 8.92
N ARG A 67 16.16 -4.02 9.97
CA ARG A 67 14.80 -3.65 10.35
C ARG A 67 14.16 -2.70 9.34
N ARG A 68 12.93 -3.01 8.93
CA ARG A 68 12.12 -2.19 8.03
C ARG A 68 10.67 -2.61 8.08
N ALA A 69 9.78 -1.79 7.54
CA ALA A 69 8.41 -2.19 7.24
C ALA A 69 8.10 -1.90 5.77
N GLY A 70 7.47 -2.85 5.11
CA GLY A 70 6.98 -2.71 3.75
C GLY A 70 5.48 -2.42 3.76
N ILE A 71 5.01 -1.61 2.82
CA ILE A 71 3.61 -1.20 2.69
C ILE A 71 3.10 -1.59 1.31
N ASP A 72 1.85 -2.09 1.25
CA ASP A 72 1.12 -2.30 0.01
C ASP A 72 -0.29 -1.75 0.16
N ILE A 73 -0.84 -1.19 -0.91
CA ILE A 73 -2.18 -0.59 -0.90
C ILE A 73 -2.89 -0.80 -2.23
N PHE A 74 -4.19 -1.04 -2.18
CA PHE A 74 -5.05 -0.89 -3.34
C PHE A 74 -6.28 -0.05 -3.00
N LEU A 75 -6.77 0.69 -3.98
CA LEU A 75 -7.98 1.51 -3.88
C LEU A 75 -8.87 1.26 -5.08
N THR A 76 -10.18 1.38 -4.88
CA THR A 76 -11.15 1.35 -5.99
C THR A 76 -10.81 2.43 -7.03
N ALA A 77 -11.00 2.11 -8.31
CA ALA A 77 -10.58 2.97 -9.42
C ALA A 77 -11.16 4.39 -9.34
N ARG A 78 -12.39 4.56 -8.85
CA ARG A 78 -13.02 5.89 -8.74
C ARG A 78 -12.29 6.83 -7.78
N CYS A 79 -11.45 6.29 -6.90
CA CYS A 79 -10.66 7.07 -5.94
C CYS A 79 -9.24 7.38 -6.44
N HIS A 80 -8.85 6.87 -7.60
CA HIS A 80 -7.50 7.10 -8.13
C HIS A 80 -7.32 8.58 -8.53
N GLY A 81 -6.12 9.10 -8.34
CA GLY A 81 -5.77 10.46 -8.73
C GLY A 81 -6.30 11.58 -7.85
N GLN A 82 -6.84 11.26 -6.66
CA GLN A 82 -7.45 12.23 -5.75
C GLN A 82 -6.62 12.50 -4.49
N GLY A 83 -5.41 11.94 -4.41
CA GLY A 83 -4.54 12.11 -3.25
C GLY A 83 -4.87 11.20 -2.06
N LEU A 84 -5.90 10.35 -2.19
CA LEU A 84 -6.32 9.45 -1.13
C LEU A 84 -5.28 8.37 -0.83
N GLY A 85 -4.67 7.82 -1.88
CA GLY A 85 -3.61 6.82 -1.72
C GLY A 85 -2.40 7.37 -0.98
N ALA A 86 -1.94 8.57 -1.35
CA ALA A 86 -0.83 9.22 -0.67
C ALA A 86 -1.15 9.52 0.81
N ASP A 87 -2.38 9.94 1.09
CA ASP A 87 -2.83 10.19 2.45
C ASP A 87 -2.85 8.91 3.29
N ALA A 88 -3.41 7.84 2.75
CA ALA A 88 -3.47 6.54 3.45
C ALA A 88 -2.06 5.99 3.72
N VAL A 89 -1.17 6.04 2.75
CA VAL A 89 0.21 5.59 2.90
C VAL A 89 0.95 6.43 3.95
N ARG A 90 0.83 7.76 3.90
CA ARG A 90 1.44 8.63 4.92
C ARG A 90 0.91 8.35 6.31
N THR A 91 -0.39 8.11 6.44
CA THR A 91 -1.03 7.81 7.72
C THR A 91 -0.44 6.53 8.34
N LEU A 92 -0.32 5.48 7.55
CA LEU A 92 0.30 4.23 8.00
C LEU A 92 1.79 4.42 8.28
N ALA A 93 2.49 5.16 7.43
CA ALA A 93 3.92 5.45 7.60
C ALA A 93 4.21 6.14 8.93
N ARG A 94 3.40 7.15 9.29
CA ARG A 94 3.57 7.85 10.57
C ARG A 94 3.42 6.91 11.76
N TRP A 95 2.45 6.02 11.71
CA TRP A 95 2.25 5.03 12.76
C TRP A 95 3.41 4.05 12.85
N LEU A 96 3.86 3.53 11.72
CA LEU A 96 4.99 2.59 11.69
C LEU A 96 6.29 3.21 12.23
N VAL A 97 6.51 4.48 11.96
CA VAL A 97 7.68 5.21 12.47
C VAL A 97 7.53 5.55 13.95
N ARG A 98 6.41 6.17 14.32
CA ARG A 98 6.22 6.73 15.67
C ARG A 98 5.87 5.69 16.72
N GLU A 99 5.01 4.74 16.38
CA GLU A 99 4.52 3.75 17.34
C GLU A 99 5.26 2.41 17.24
N ARG A 100 5.72 2.02 16.05
CA ARG A 100 6.43 0.77 15.84
C ARG A 100 7.95 0.96 15.78
N GLY A 101 8.43 2.20 15.72
CA GLY A 101 9.86 2.52 15.81
C GLY A 101 10.69 2.18 14.57
N HIS A 102 10.07 2.06 13.41
CA HIS A 102 10.82 1.80 12.18
C HIS A 102 11.59 3.04 11.71
N HIS A 103 12.85 2.87 11.33
CA HIS A 103 13.68 3.94 10.76
C HIS A 103 13.60 3.99 9.23
N ARG A 104 13.10 2.91 8.61
CA ARG A 104 13.03 2.77 7.15
C ARG A 104 11.74 2.04 6.75
N LEU A 105 11.06 2.61 5.77
CA LEU A 105 9.86 2.02 5.16
C LEU A 105 10.13 1.76 3.69
N THR A 106 9.54 0.71 3.14
CA THR A 106 9.65 0.38 1.72
C THR A 106 8.28 0.22 1.08
N ILE A 107 8.24 0.45 -0.22
CA ILE A 107 7.07 0.18 -1.06
C ILE A 107 7.60 -0.20 -2.44
N ASP A 108 6.94 -1.13 -3.12
CA ASP A 108 7.48 -1.69 -4.35
C ASP A 108 6.42 -1.83 -5.45
N PRO A 109 5.99 -0.71 -6.04
CA PRO A 109 5.05 -0.78 -7.15
C PRO A 109 5.66 -1.47 -8.37
N ALA A 110 4.78 -1.99 -9.25
CA ALA A 110 5.22 -2.44 -10.56
C ALA A 110 5.96 -1.30 -11.27
N ALA A 111 7.07 -1.63 -11.95
CA ALA A 111 7.95 -0.62 -12.55
C ALA A 111 7.26 0.25 -13.60
N ASP A 112 6.21 -0.28 -14.24
CA ASP A 112 5.42 0.46 -15.23
C ASP A 112 4.10 1.03 -14.69
N ASN A 113 3.84 0.91 -13.38
CA ASN A 113 2.68 1.52 -12.75
C ASN A 113 2.99 2.98 -12.41
N THR A 114 2.98 3.83 -13.40
CA THR A 114 3.35 5.24 -13.27
C THR A 114 2.49 5.98 -12.26
N ALA A 115 1.19 5.69 -12.22
CA ALA A 115 0.27 6.34 -11.28
C ALA A 115 0.62 6.02 -9.83
N ALA A 116 0.94 4.75 -9.53
CA ALA A 116 1.33 4.33 -8.18
C ALA A 116 2.68 4.96 -7.77
N ILE A 117 3.66 4.95 -8.67
CA ILE A 117 4.98 5.56 -8.43
C ILE A 117 4.83 7.04 -8.08
N ARG A 118 4.00 7.75 -8.83
CA ARG A 118 3.72 9.17 -8.57
C ARG A 118 3.02 9.37 -7.22
N CYS A 119 2.06 8.52 -6.91
CA CYS A 119 1.33 8.53 -5.64
C CYS A 119 2.29 8.38 -4.46
N TYR A 120 3.18 7.38 -4.51
CA TYR A 120 4.11 7.12 -3.43
C TYR A 120 5.20 8.18 -3.33
N GLY A 121 5.59 8.78 -4.44
CA GLY A 121 6.46 9.96 -4.46
C GLY A 121 5.85 11.13 -3.69
N LYS A 122 4.54 11.35 -3.84
CA LYS A 122 3.83 12.38 -3.06
C LYS A 122 3.78 12.08 -1.57
N ALA A 123 3.79 10.80 -1.19
CA ALA A 123 3.85 10.39 0.20
C ALA A 123 5.27 10.53 0.79
N GLY A 124 6.27 10.81 -0.03
CA GLY A 124 7.65 11.04 0.39
C GLY A 124 8.62 9.93 0.03
N PHE A 125 8.17 8.84 -0.58
CA PHE A 125 9.05 7.74 -0.99
C PHE A 125 9.90 8.14 -2.18
N ARG A 126 11.13 7.63 -2.20
CA ARG A 126 12.12 7.88 -3.25
C ARG A 126 12.49 6.59 -3.96
N PRO A 127 12.70 6.61 -5.29
CA PRO A 127 13.18 5.43 -6.00
C PRO A 127 14.55 4.98 -5.52
N VAL A 128 14.70 3.67 -5.30
CA VAL A 128 15.98 3.04 -5.00
C VAL A 128 16.53 2.34 -6.25
N GLY A 129 15.71 1.55 -6.92
CA GLY A 129 16.15 0.84 -8.12
C GLY A 129 15.13 -0.17 -8.63
N ILE A 130 15.38 -0.63 -9.84
CA ILE A 130 14.54 -1.64 -10.50
C ILE A 130 14.91 -3.02 -9.98
N MET A 131 13.89 -3.78 -9.62
CA MET A 131 13.97 -5.20 -9.29
C MET A 131 13.46 -5.99 -10.49
N ARG A 132 14.38 -6.67 -11.20
CA ARG A 132 14.03 -7.40 -12.41
C ARG A 132 13.30 -8.69 -12.08
N ALA A 133 12.25 -9.02 -12.86
CA ALA A 133 11.45 -10.24 -12.71
C ALA A 133 11.01 -10.45 -11.23
N TYR A 134 10.49 -9.41 -10.64
CA TYR A 134 10.22 -9.33 -9.21
C TYR A 134 8.86 -9.91 -8.83
N TRP A 135 7.82 -9.64 -9.65
CA TRP A 135 6.47 -10.09 -9.36
C TRP A 135 5.86 -10.80 -10.56
N ARG A 136 4.97 -11.72 -10.27
CA ARG A 136 4.30 -12.49 -11.32
C ARG A 136 2.92 -11.93 -11.58
N ASP A 137 2.66 -11.54 -12.82
CA ASP A 137 1.33 -11.09 -13.24
C ASP A 137 0.39 -12.30 -13.29
N HIS A 138 -0.60 -12.34 -12.40
CA HIS A 138 -1.52 -13.47 -12.28
C HIS A 138 -2.41 -13.65 -13.52
N ARG A 139 -2.55 -12.60 -14.33
CA ARG A 139 -3.38 -12.64 -15.56
C ARG A 139 -2.67 -13.32 -16.72
N THR A 140 -1.36 -13.20 -16.79
CA THR A 140 -0.56 -13.69 -17.93
C THR A 140 0.43 -14.77 -17.54
N GLY A 141 0.78 -14.87 -16.26
CA GLY A 141 1.83 -15.75 -15.76
C GLY A 141 3.24 -15.22 -16.00
N ALA A 142 3.39 -14.05 -16.60
CA ALA A 142 4.70 -13.45 -16.89
C ALA A 142 5.30 -12.81 -15.64
N TRP A 143 6.63 -12.93 -15.52
CA TRP A 143 7.38 -12.18 -14.51
C TRP A 143 7.60 -10.76 -14.98
N ARG A 144 7.40 -9.80 -14.08
CA ARG A 144 7.50 -8.37 -14.39
C ARG A 144 8.38 -7.66 -13.37
N ASP A 145 8.89 -6.50 -13.77
CA ASP A 145 9.80 -5.72 -12.93
C ASP A 145 9.03 -4.89 -11.89
N GLY A 146 9.66 -4.73 -10.72
CA GLY A 146 9.20 -3.83 -9.69
C GLY A 146 10.15 -2.66 -9.52
N LEU A 147 9.66 -1.56 -8.96
CA LEU A 147 10.49 -0.45 -8.54
C LEU A 147 10.51 -0.41 -7.01
N LEU A 148 11.67 -0.66 -6.43
CA LEU A 148 11.83 -0.47 -4.99
C LEU A 148 11.91 1.01 -4.68
N MET A 149 11.07 1.46 -3.76
CA MET A 149 11.09 2.82 -3.23
C MET A 149 11.21 2.76 -1.71
N ASP A 150 11.84 3.75 -1.10
CA ASP A 150 11.94 3.81 0.35
C ASP A 150 11.73 5.21 0.91
N LEU A 151 11.53 5.25 2.23
CA LEU A 151 11.35 6.47 3.01
C LEU A 151 12.05 6.26 4.34
N LEU A 152 12.96 7.17 4.68
CA LEU A 152 13.60 7.15 5.99
C LEU A 152 12.76 7.94 7.00
N ALA A 153 12.81 7.55 8.26
CA ALA A 153 11.99 8.15 9.31
C ALA A 153 12.15 9.67 9.40
N ASP A 154 13.38 10.18 9.23
CA ASP A 154 13.66 11.61 9.31
C ASP A 154 13.22 12.39 8.06
N GLU A 155 12.81 11.70 7.01
CA GLU A 155 12.23 12.31 5.81
C GLU A 155 10.71 12.41 5.87
N LEU A 156 10.11 11.84 6.89
CA LEU A 156 8.65 11.81 7.05
C LEU A 156 8.13 13.20 7.42
N THR A 157 7.13 13.67 6.68
CA THR A 157 6.49 14.97 6.93
C THR A 157 5.11 14.86 7.56
#